data_28cd1f2ba1fbc0ca8e85e5b5f5e8cd49
#
_entry.id   28cd1f2ba1fbc0ca8e85e5b5f5e8cd49
#
_cell.length_a   1.000
_cell.length_b   1.000
_cell.length_c   1.000
_cell.angle_alpha   90.00
_cell.angle_beta   90.00
_cell.angle_gamma   90.00
#
_symmetry.space_group_name_H-M   'P 1'
#
loop_
_entity.id
_entity.type
_entity.pdbx_description
1 polymer ?
#
loop_
_entity_poly.entity_id
_entity_poly.type
_entity_poly.pdbx_seq_one_letter_code
_entity_poly.pdbx_strand_id
1 'polypeptide(L)' 'ENIEEVGVDQRTALPLYEFNYKEGFGDPNIRYVGVMADEVELSYPDAVGEYNGFKTVHYAMLGIEMKEVA' A
#
# COMPACT_ATOMS: atom_id res chain seq x y z
N GLU A 1 5.92 5.38 7.28
CA GLU A 1 5.96 6.63 8.06
C GLU A 1 5.39 7.79 7.28
N ASN A 2 4.99 8.83 7.99
CA ASN A 2 4.40 10.03 7.36
C ASN A 2 3.23 9.66 6.46
N ILE A 3 2.35 8.83 6.98
CA ILE A 3 1.20 8.30 6.23
C ILE A 3 0.10 9.36 6.16
N GLU A 4 -0.37 9.63 4.95
CA GLU A 4 -1.41 10.62 4.71
C GLU A 4 -2.41 10.09 3.69
N GLU A 5 -3.69 10.11 4.03
CA GLU A 5 -4.72 9.68 3.10
C GLU A 5 -4.90 10.73 2.00
N VAL A 6 -4.80 10.31 0.73
CA VAL A 6 -4.85 11.23 -0.40
C VAL A 6 -6.00 10.95 -1.37
N GLY A 7 -6.75 9.89 -1.18
CA GLY A 7 -7.87 9.59 -2.05
C GLY A 7 -8.40 8.18 -1.84
N VAL A 8 -9.22 7.73 -2.78
CA VAL A 8 -9.84 6.41 -2.77
C VAL A 8 -9.74 5.81 -4.17
N ASP A 9 -9.36 4.54 -4.25
CA ASP A 9 -9.39 3.82 -5.52
C ASP A 9 -10.83 3.49 -5.85
N GLN A 10 -11.32 3.94 -7.01
CA GLN A 10 -12.73 3.82 -7.37
C GLN A 10 -13.18 2.38 -7.65
N ARG A 11 -12.27 1.54 -8.11
CA ARG A 11 -12.60 0.14 -8.43
C ARG A 11 -12.76 -0.72 -7.20
N THR A 12 -11.89 -0.55 -6.22
CA THR A 12 -11.86 -1.38 -5.02
C THR A 12 -12.46 -0.70 -3.80
N ALA A 13 -12.67 0.61 -3.87
CA ALA A 13 -13.08 1.46 -2.76
C ALA A 13 -12.06 1.51 -1.62
N LEU A 14 -10.82 1.11 -1.89
CA LEU A 14 -9.76 1.14 -0.90
C LEU A 14 -9.19 2.55 -0.77
N PRO A 15 -8.98 3.04 0.46
CA PRO A 15 -8.29 4.31 0.66
C PRO A 15 -6.86 4.26 0.13
N LEU A 16 -6.42 5.34 -0.47
CA LEU A 16 -5.07 5.50 -0.97
C LEU A 16 -4.30 6.43 -0.04
N TYR A 17 -3.07 6.05 0.24
CA TYR A 17 -2.20 6.80 1.16
C TYR A 17 -0.88 7.14 0.50
N GLU A 18 -0.36 8.31 0.83
CA GLU A 18 0.99 8.71 0.50
C GLU A 18 1.86 8.45 1.71
N PHE A 19 3.00 7.81 1.53
CA PHE A 19 3.85 7.40 2.65
C PHE A 19 5.31 7.26 2.23
N ASN A 20 6.19 7.22 3.24
CA ASN A 20 7.59 6.85 3.08
C ASN A 20 7.82 5.50 3.75
N TYR A 21 8.72 4.69 3.19
CA TYR A 21 9.17 3.49 3.89
C TYR A 21 10.13 3.87 5.01
N LYS A 22 10.14 3.05 6.06
CA LYS A 22 11.15 3.17 7.10
C LYS A 22 12.49 2.75 6.55
N GLU A 23 13.56 3.28 7.11
CA GLU A 23 14.91 2.85 6.78
C GLU A 23 15.02 1.33 6.95
N GLY A 24 15.60 0.65 5.96
CA GLY A 24 15.70 -0.80 5.95
C GLY A 24 14.57 -1.50 5.18
N PHE A 25 13.46 -0.81 4.89
CA PHE A 25 12.33 -1.38 4.13
C PHE A 25 12.21 -0.79 2.72
N GLY A 26 12.99 0.22 2.43
CA GLY A 26 13.00 0.92 1.15
C GLY A 26 13.79 2.19 1.30
N ASP A 27 13.74 3.07 0.30
CA ASP A 27 14.41 4.36 0.38
C ASP A 27 13.53 5.35 1.16
N PRO A 28 13.96 5.79 2.37
CA PRO A 28 13.13 6.69 3.18
C PRO A 28 12.94 8.08 2.58
N ASN A 29 13.71 8.41 1.54
CA ASN A 29 13.60 9.70 0.86
C ASN A 29 12.58 9.71 -0.27
N ILE A 30 12.03 8.55 -0.62
CA ILE A 30 11.05 8.42 -1.70
C ILE A 30 9.65 8.25 -1.09
N ARG A 31 8.68 9.03 -1.59
CA ARG A 31 7.29 8.86 -1.20
C ARG A 31 6.56 8.04 -2.26
N TYR A 32 5.64 7.23 -1.77
CA TYR A 32 4.82 6.35 -2.61
C TYR A 32 3.35 6.59 -2.33
N VAL A 33 2.50 6.29 -3.31
CA VAL A 33 1.05 6.22 -3.11
C VAL A 33 0.63 4.76 -3.26
N GLY A 34 -0.07 4.26 -2.28
CA GLY A 34 -0.54 2.87 -2.28
C GLY A 34 -1.60 2.64 -1.22
N VAL A 35 -1.90 1.36 -0.99
CA VAL A 35 -2.91 0.94 -0.01
C VAL A 35 -2.26 0.34 1.23
N MET A 36 -3.03 0.24 2.32
CA MET A 36 -2.55 -0.36 3.56
C MET A 36 -3.02 -1.81 3.63
N ALA A 37 -2.09 -2.73 3.94
CA ALA A 37 -2.38 -4.16 3.98
C ALA A 37 -3.51 -4.52 4.93
N ASP A 38 -3.61 -3.86 6.09
CA ASP A 38 -4.67 -4.15 7.05
C ASP A 38 -6.06 -3.87 6.49
N GLU A 39 -6.20 -2.82 5.68
CA GLU A 39 -7.47 -2.48 5.04
C GLU A 39 -7.78 -3.41 3.87
N VAL A 40 -6.75 -3.76 3.11
CA VAL A 40 -6.90 -4.72 2.02
C VAL A 40 -7.38 -6.06 2.55
N GLU A 41 -6.82 -6.52 3.66
CA GLU A 41 -7.16 -7.80 4.25
C GLU A 41 -8.63 -7.91 4.62
N LEU A 42 -9.24 -6.82 5.04
CA LEU A 42 -10.66 -6.80 5.41
C LEU A 42 -11.58 -7.05 4.22
N SER A 43 -11.24 -6.54 3.05
CA SER A 43 -12.09 -6.62 1.86
C SER A 43 -11.59 -7.61 0.81
N TYR A 44 -10.29 -7.78 0.74
CA TYR A 44 -9.64 -8.61 -0.28
C TYR A 44 -8.53 -9.46 0.36
N PRO A 45 -8.90 -10.40 1.24
CA PRO A 45 -7.89 -11.19 1.98
C PRO A 45 -6.95 -11.99 1.08
N ASP A 46 -7.40 -12.41 -0.10
CA ASP A 46 -6.56 -13.16 -1.03
C ASP A 46 -5.45 -12.31 -1.65
N ALA A 47 -5.57 -11.00 -1.57
CA ALA A 47 -4.56 -10.09 -2.08
C ALA A 47 -3.49 -9.74 -1.05
N VAL A 48 -3.57 -10.30 0.16
CA VAL A 48 -2.59 -10.06 1.22
C VAL A 48 -1.82 -11.34 1.50
N GLY A 49 -0.49 -11.24 1.49
CA GLY A 49 0.39 -12.33 1.87
C GLY A 49 1.24 -11.94 3.06
N GLU A 50 2.26 -12.75 3.33
CA GLU A 50 3.20 -12.47 4.42
C GLU A 50 4.60 -12.82 3.98
N TYR A 51 5.56 -11.96 4.34
CA TYR A 51 6.96 -12.19 4.06
C TYR A 51 7.78 -11.70 5.25
N ASN A 52 8.57 -12.60 5.85
CA ASN A 52 9.40 -12.31 7.03
C ASN A 52 8.63 -11.66 8.17
N GLY A 53 7.38 -12.12 8.41
CA GLY A 53 6.54 -11.60 9.48
C GLY A 53 5.83 -10.28 9.17
N PHE A 54 5.97 -9.78 7.94
CA PHE A 54 5.31 -8.56 7.50
C PHE A 54 4.24 -8.86 6.46
N LYS A 55 3.13 -8.15 6.54
CA LYS A 55 2.06 -8.29 5.54
C LYS A 55 2.49 -7.64 4.23
N THR A 56 2.17 -8.32 3.13
CA THR A 56 2.45 -7.83 1.79
C THR A 56 1.16 -7.73 1.00
N VAL A 57 1.11 -6.83 0.01
CA VAL A 57 -0.06 -6.64 -0.84
C VAL A 57 0.27 -7.03 -2.27
N HIS A 58 -0.58 -7.86 -2.87
CA HIS A 58 -0.48 -8.22 -4.28
C HIS A 58 -1.25 -7.19 -5.10
N TYR A 59 -0.58 -6.11 -5.46
CA TYR A 59 -1.21 -5.00 -6.18
C TYR A 59 -1.84 -5.41 -7.50
N ALA A 60 -1.24 -6.36 -8.20
CA ALA A 60 -1.77 -6.85 -9.48
C ALA A 60 -3.16 -7.46 -9.34
N MET A 61 -3.44 -8.13 -8.22
CA MET A 61 -4.75 -8.72 -7.95
C MET A 61 -5.82 -7.65 -7.73
N LEU A 62 -5.41 -6.50 -7.22
CA LEU A 62 -6.32 -5.38 -6.98
C LEU A 62 -6.50 -4.50 -8.22
N GLY A 63 -5.64 -4.65 -9.22
CA GLY A 63 -5.62 -3.76 -10.35
C GLY A 63 -5.13 -2.35 -9.99
N ILE A 64 -4.42 -2.23 -8.89
CA ILE A 64 -3.84 -0.96 -8.43
C ILE A 64 -2.35 -0.99 -8.67
N GLU A 65 -1.78 0.14 -9.03
CA GLU A 65 -0.34 0.28 -9.22
C GLU A 65 0.20 1.23 -8.16
N MET A 66 1.20 0.76 -7.38
CA MET A 66 1.89 1.63 -6.43
C MET A 66 2.81 2.58 -7.20
N LYS A 67 2.69 3.87 -6.94
CA LYS A 67 3.43 4.90 -7.69
C LYS A 67 4.34 5.69 -6.78
N GLU A 68 5.49 6.09 -7.33
CA GLU A 68 6.34 7.08 -6.68
C GLU A 68 5.74 8.47 -6.89
N VAL A 69 5.83 9.29 -5.86
CA VAL A 69 5.45 10.69 -5.95
C VAL A 69 6.67 11.49 -6.42
N ALA A 70 6.51 12.19 -7.51
CA ALA A 70 7.62 12.97 -8.09
C ALA A 70 7.91 14.22 -7.25
#